data_bb137f5fa3a6ec293ab1e5c5c524755f
#
_entry.id   bb137f5fa3a6ec293ab1e5c5c524755f
#
_cell.length_a   1.000
_cell.length_b   1.000
_cell.length_c   1.000
_cell.angle_alpha   90.00
_cell.angle_beta   90.00
_cell.angle_gamma   90.00
#
_symmetry.space_group_name_H-M   'P 1'
#
loop_
_entity.id
_entity.type
_entity.pdbx_description
1 polymer ?
#
loop_
_entity_poly.entity_id
_entity_poly.type
_entity_poly.pdbx_seq_one_letter_code
_entity_poly.pdbx_strand_id
1 'polypeptide(L)'
;MLCIGLISGRTFLLLSVVSILVYFKWRYVPSLIAFAILVLLLAYFLPENPYVAHALEPVINLLHGAGFVSSSTDTLMKNHLFMPTLKQFIYGDGMYMTGQLEVGRYYGHTDSGFLRQILYGGVSYALVCFAVTFYFVRKVALNWFDGSWKFILSAFVILAFCNIKADTFAFPGIMFVMLMFLSLFGTHGKQLILFKQKEPKDV
;
A
#
# COMPACT_ATOMS: atom_id res chain seq x y z
N MET A 1 4.18 17.09 -0.40
CA MET A 1 3.82 15.66 -0.34
C MET A 1 3.52 15.21 1.09
N LEU A 2 4.46 15.33 2.07
CA LEU A 2 4.22 14.88 3.45
C LEU A 2 3.01 15.54 4.13
N CYS A 3 2.77 16.85 3.92
CA CYS A 3 1.62 17.55 4.51
C CYS A 3 0.27 17.08 3.94
N ILE A 4 0.20 16.72 2.66
CA ILE A 4 -1.02 16.17 2.05
C ILE A 4 -1.32 14.79 2.64
N GLY A 5 -0.29 14.04 3.00
CA GLY A 5 -0.44 12.74 3.62
C GLY A 5 -0.95 12.77 5.05
N LEU A 6 -0.69 13.82 5.80
CA LEU A 6 -1.28 14.02 7.13
C LEU A 6 -2.81 14.10 7.06
N ILE A 7 -3.33 14.69 5.98
CA ILE A 7 -4.78 14.80 5.74
C ILE A 7 -5.36 13.46 5.27
N SER A 8 -4.56 12.64 4.59
CA SER A 8 -5.01 11.36 4.01
C SER A 8 -5.06 10.18 5.01
N GLY A 9 -4.53 10.36 6.22
CA GLY A 9 -4.64 9.39 7.30
C GLY A 9 -3.33 8.68 7.69
N ARG A 10 -3.41 7.93 8.78
CA ARG A 10 -2.29 7.28 9.49
C ARG A 10 -1.44 6.35 8.62
N THR A 11 -2.09 5.63 7.71
CA THR A 11 -1.41 4.69 6.80
C THR A 11 -0.41 5.40 5.90
N PHE A 12 -0.76 6.59 5.41
CA PHE A 12 0.15 7.38 4.59
C PHE A 12 1.37 7.88 5.38
N LEU A 13 1.20 8.21 6.64
CA LEU A 13 2.30 8.64 7.51
C LEU A 13 3.31 7.50 7.69
N LEU A 14 2.83 6.27 7.97
CA LEU A 14 3.67 5.08 8.05
C LEU A 14 4.40 4.78 6.74
N LEU A 15 3.69 4.86 5.60
CA LEU A 15 4.27 4.65 4.28
C LEU A 15 5.32 5.71 3.94
N SER A 16 5.10 6.96 4.36
CA SER A 16 6.08 8.03 4.20
C SER A 16 7.36 7.73 4.97
N VAL A 17 7.26 7.23 6.20
CA VAL A 17 8.42 6.80 7.00
C VAL A 17 9.18 5.68 6.29
N VAL A 18 8.48 4.64 5.84
CA VAL A 18 9.10 3.52 5.08
C VAL A 18 9.78 4.03 3.81
N SER A 19 9.12 4.90 3.04
CA SER A 19 9.66 5.50 1.83
C SER A 19 10.92 6.33 2.11
N ILE A 20 10.90 7.12 3.17
CA ILE A 20 12.06 7.92 3.60
C ILE A 20 13.23 7.01 3.97
N LEU A 21 12.99 5.92 4.72
CA LEU A 21 14.04 4.97 5.09
C LEU A 21 14.68 4.31 3.86
N VAL A 22 13.89 3.93 2.87
CA VAL A 22 14.38 3.29 1.64
C VAL A 22 15.19 4.25 0.76
N TYR A 23 14.73 5.50 0.64
CA TYR A 23 15.34 6.53 -0.23
C TYR A 23 16.11 7.59 0.55
N PHE A 24 16.58 7.23 1.76
CA PHE A 24 17.28 8.16 2.64
C PHE A 24 18.51 8.78 1.98
N LYS A 25 18.62 10.10 2.09
CA LYS A 25 19.83 10.87 1.75
C LYS A 25 20.08 11.88 2.87
N TRP A 26 21.31 11.98 3.32
CA TRP A 26 21.72 12.89 4.39
C TRP A 26 21.28 14.35 4.18
N ARG A 27 21.21 14.79 2.92
CA ARG A 27 20.75 16.15 2.57
C ARG A 27 19.29 16.43 2.99
N TYR A 28 18.48 15.41 3.26
CA TYR A 28 17.08 15.57 3.66
C TYR A 28 16.89 15.66 5.18
N VAL A 29 17.95 15.44 5.97
CA VAL A 29 17.89 15.49 7.44
C VAL A 29 17.31 16.79 7.98
N PRO A 30 17.71 17.99 7.52
CA PRO A 30 17.12 19.24 8.02
C PRO A 30 15.60 19.33 7.77
N SER A 31 15.16 18.89 6.57
CA SER A 31 13.73 18.89 6.23
C SER A 31 12.93 17.88 7.05
N LEU A 32 13.53 16.72 7.40
CA LEU A 32 12.91 15.71 8.25
C LEU A 32 12.79 16.21 9.70
N ILE A 33 13.81 16.88 10.21
CA ILE A 33 13.78 17.50 11.54
C ILE A 33 12.69 18.59 11.57
N ALA A 34 12.64 19.48 10.58
CA ALA A 34 11.62 20.52 10.50
C ALA A 34 10.20 19.90 10.43
N PHE A 35 10.02 18.82 9.67
CA PHE A 35 8.74 18.10 9.60
C PHE A 35 8.39 17.43 10.94
N ALA A 36 9.35 16.80 11.61
CA ALA A 36 9.11 16.19 12.93
C ALA A 36 8.72 17.23 13.97
N ILE A 37 9.39 18.40 13.99
CA ILE A 37 9.02 19.53 14.86
C ILE A 37 7.61 20.00 14.53
N LEU A 38 7.26 20.16 13.27
CA LEU A 38 5.91 20.56 12.86
C LEU A 38 4.84 19.56 13.36
N VAL A 39 5.09 18.25 13.21
CA VAL A 39 4.19 17.20 13.70
C VAL A 39 4.00 17.27 15.21
N LEU A 40 5.09 17.46 15.96
CA LEU A 40 5.05 17.59 17.41
C LEU A 40 4.30 18.87 17.86
N LEU A 41 4.52 20.00 17.17
CA LEU A 41 3.79 21.24 17.44
C LEU A 41 2.29 21.09 17.17
N LEU A 42 1.92 20.46 16.05
CA LEU A 42 0.51 20.20 15.73
C LEU A 42 -0.13 19.28 16.78
N ALA A 43 0.54 18.21 17.20
CA ALA A 43 0.05 17.28 18.21
C ALA A 43 -0.10 17.95 19.59
N TYR A 44 0.79 18.91 19.93
CA TYR A 44 0.78 19.61 21.21
C TYR A 44 -0.26 20.77 21.26
N PHE A 45 -0.35 21.59 20.21
CA PHE A 45 -1.22 22.77 20.21
C PHE A 45 -2.65 22.52 19.73
N LEU A 46 -2.87 21.44 18.95
CA LEU A 46 -4.18 21.15 18.33
C LEU A 46 -4.64 19.72 18.60
N PRO A 47 -4.53 19.19 19.84
CA PRO A 47 -4.90 17.79 20.11
C PRO A 47 -6.39 17.52 19.96
N GLU A 48 -7.26 18.54 20.15
CA GLU A 48 -8.71 18.43 20.06
C GLU A 48 -9.23 18.58 18.61
N ASN A 49 -8.38 19.00 17.68
CA ASN A 49 -8.78 19.10 16.27
C ASN A 49 -9.01 17.68 15.70
N PRO A 50 -10.22 17.35 15.17
CA PRO A 50 -10.56 16.01 14.74
C PRO A 50 -9.59 15.42 13.69
N TYR A 51 -9.09 16.27 12.79
CA TYR A 51 -8.15 15.84 11.75
C TYR A 51 -6.76 15.56 12.33
N VAL A 52 -6.29 16.42 13.22
CA VAL A 52 -4.99 16.24 13.91
C VAL A 52 -5.05 15.06 14.85
N ALA A 53 -6.10 14.97 15.67
CA ALA A 53 -6.33 13.85 16.58
C ALA A 53 -6.35 12.53 15.84
N HIS A 54 -7.05 12.45 14.71
CA HIS A 54 -7.11 11.23 13.91
C HIS A 54 -5.79 10.90 13.23
N ALA A 55 -5.11 11.87 12.64
CA ALA A 55 -3.86 11.65 11.90
C ALA A 55 -2.68 11.34 12.83
N LEU A 56 -2.59 12.05 13.96
CA LEU A 56 -1.46 12.00 14.89
C LEU A 56 -1.76 11.26 16.20
N GLU A 57 -2.85 10.48 16.26
CA GLU A 57 -3.22 9.73 17.46
C GLU A 57 -2.05 8.97 18.11
N PRO A 58 -1.18 8.23 17.38
CA PRO A 58 -0.05 7.55 18.01
C PRO A 58 0.95 8.51 18.64
N VAL A 59 1.13 9.70 18.06
CA VAL A 59 2.04 10.72 18.57
C VAL A 59 1.45 11.38 19.81
N ILE A 60 0.15 11.70 19.78
CA ILE A 60 -0.58 12.30 20.90
C ILE A 60 -0.59 11.31 22.07
N ASN A 61 -0.90 10.03 21.84
CA ASN A 61 -0.88 8.99 22.86
C ASN A 61 0.52 8.82 23.49
N LEU A 62 1.57 8.91 22.68
CA LEU A 62 2.95 8.87 23.16
C LEU A 62 3.25 10.07 24.06
N LEU A 63 2.83 11.28 23.68
CA LEU A 63 3.01 12.50 24.50
C LEU A 63 2.27 12.43 25.85
N HIS A 64 1.11 11.76 25.87
CA HIS A 64 0.34 11.54 27.09
C HIS A 64 0.75 10.28 27.89
N GLY A 65 1.83 9.60 27.50
CA GLY A 65 2.34 8.43 28.21
C GLY A 65 1.55 7.14 28.00
N ALA A 66 0.58 7.12 27.08
CA ALA A 66 -0.23 5.94 26.76
C ALA A 66 0.47 4.94 25.80
N GLY A 67 1.71 5.24 25.39
CA GLY A 67 2.46 4.44 24.43
C GLY A 67 2.13 4.74 22.98
N PHE A 68 2.85 4.09 22.04
CA PHE A 68 2.65 4.25 20.60
C PHE A 68 1.50 3.36 20.11
N VAL A 69 0.30 3.59 20.64
CA VAL A 69 -0.90 2.81 20.34
C VAL A 69 -1.89 3.65 19.55
N SER A 70 -2.63 3.00 18.63
CA SER A 70 -3.67 3.61 17.82
C SER A 70 -4.90 2.73 17.83
N SER A 71 -6.08 3.34 18.02
CA SER A 71 -7.37 2.65 17.97
C SER A 71 -7.55 1.81 16.70
N SER A 72 -7.05 2.31 15.57
CA SER A 72 -7.09 1.60 14.28
C SER A 72 -6.20 0.36 14.26
N THR A 73 -5.02 0.41 14.91
CA THR A 73 -4.12 -0.74 15.01
C THR A 73 -4.70 -1.80 15.94
N ASP A 74 -5.27 -1.38 17.07
CA ASP A 74 -5.93 -2.29 18.01
C ASP A 74 -7.12 -3.00 17.38
N THR A 75 -7.97 -2.26 16.64
CA THR A 75 -9.10 -2.84 15.92
C THR A 75 -8.61 -3.84 14.86
N LEU A 76 -7.55 -3.49 14.11
CA LEU A 76 -6.97 -4.38 13.11
C LEU A 76 -6.47 -5.69 13.75
N MET A 77 -5.71 -5.58 14.84
CA MET A 77 -5.13 -6.74 15.52
C MET A 77 -6.19 -7.64 16.18
N LYS A 78 -7.22 -7.04 16.79
CA LYS A 78 -8.24 -7.78 17.53
C LYS A 78 -9.35 -8.35 16.63
N ASN A 79 -9.74 -7.61 15.59
CA ASN A 79 -10.96 -7.92 14.84
C ASN A 79 -10.68 -8.38 13.41
N HIS A 80 -9.56 -7.93 12.79
CA HIS A 80 -9.32 -8.14 11.37
C HIS A 80 -8.18 -9.12 11.07
N LEU A 81 -7.33 -9.42 12.05
CA LEU A 81 -6.25 -10.42 11.90
C LEU A 81 -6.60 -11.67 12.69
N PHE A 82 -6.89 -12.74 12.00
CA PHE A 82 -7.15 -14.06 12.57
C PHE A 82 -6.49 -15.14 11.72
N MET A 83 -6.31 -16.32 12.32
CA MET A 83 -5.79 -17.47 11.58
C MET A 83 -6.94 -18.17 10.86
N PRO A 84 -6.92 -18.25 9.51
CA PRO A 84 -7.89 -19.03 8.76
C PRO A 84 -7.74 -20.52 9.08
N THR A 85 -8.83 -21.29 8.92
CA THR A 85 -8.77 -22.75 9.02
C THR A 85 -7.85 -23.32 7.95
N LEU A 86 -7.31 -24.53 8.19
CA LEU A 86 -6.41 -25.18 7.22
C LEU A 86 -7.07 -25.33 5.83
N LYS A 87 -8.39 -25.61 5.79
CA LYS A 87 -9.16 -25.69 4.55
C LYS A 87 -9.20 -24.35 3.83
N GLN A 88 -9.51 -23.28 4.55
CA GLN A 88 -9.54 -21.91 4.01
C GLN A 88 -8.16 -21.47 3.53
N PHE A 89 -7.12 -21.83 4.28
CA PHE A 89 -5.75 -21.48 3.92
C PHE A 89 -5.31 -22.13 2.60
N ILE A 90 -5.67 -23.40 2.36
CA ILE A 90 -5.25 -24.14 1.16
C ILE A 90 -6.16 -23.81 -0.03
N TYR A 91 -7.48 -23.86 0.14
CA TYR A 91 -8.45 -23.81 -0.96
C TYR A 91 -9.24 -22.50 -1.02
N GLY A 92 -9.35 -21.76 0.09
CA GLY A 92 -10.30 -20.66 0.22
C GLY A 92 -11.75 -21.13 0.33
N ASP A 93 -12.65 -20.18 0.46
CA ASP A 93 -14.10 -20.40 0.49
C ASP A 93 -14.81 -19.89 -0.79
N GLY A 94 -14.08 -19.27 -1.71
CA GLY A 94 -14.61 -18.69 -2.94
C GLY A 94 -15.44 -17.42 -2.77
N MET A 95 -15.47 -16.86 -1.56
CA MET A 95 -16.26 -15.68 -1.23
C MET A 95 -15.38 -14.48 -0.95
N TYR A 96 -15.65 -13.36 -1.66
CA TYR A 96 -14.93 -12.10 -1.47
C TYR A 96 -15.75 -11.09 -0.66
N MET A 97 -17.07 -11.08 -0.83
CA MET A 97 -18.01 -10.25 -0.11
C MET A 97 -18.99 -11.12 0.67
N THR A 98 -19.48 -10.61 1.79
CA THR A 98 -20.60 -11.21 2.50
C THR A 98 -21.88 -11.11 1.66
N GLY A 99 -22.71 -12.16 1.70
CA GLY A 99 -23.92 -12.24 0.88
C GLY A 99 -24.95 -11.12 1.14
N GLN A 100 -26.11 -11.20 0.47
CA GLN A 100 -27.12 -10.14 0.33
C GLN A 100 -27.63 -9.46 1.61
N LEU A 101 -27.47 -10.07 2.79
CA LEU A 101 -27.92 -9.52 4.07
C LEU A 101 -27.01 -8.44 4.65
N GLU A 102 -25.73 -8.38 4.23
CA GLU A 102 -24.76 -7.39 4.68
C GLU A 102 -24.05 -6.75 3.47
N VAL A 103 -24.80 -5.95 2.74
CA VAL A 103 -24.30 -5.28 1.53
C VAL A 103 -23.04 -4.45 1.84
N GLY A 104 -21.96 -4.73 1.12
CA GLY A 104 -20.72 -3.94 1.15
C GLY A 104 -19.69 -4.37 2.20
N ARG A 105 -19.89 -5.46 2.94
CA ARG A 105 -18.88 -5.99 3.85
C ARG A 105 -18.07 -7.11 3.20
N TYR A 106 -16.78 -7.12 3.50
CA TYR A 106 -15.88 -8.19 3.04
C TYR A 106 -16.14 -9.49 3.80
N TYR A 107 -15.97 -10.61 3.11
CA TYR A 107 -16.09 -11.93 3.72
C TYR A 107 -15.07 -12.09 4.86
N GLY A 108 -15.49 -12.73 5.96
CA GLY A 108 -14.69 -12.86 7.18
C GLY A 108 -14.54 -11.56 7.98
N HIS A 109 -15.25 -10.48 7.62
CA HIS A 109 -15.20 -9.17 8.29
C HIS A 109 -13.77 -8.62 8.46
N THR A 110 -12.85 -9.00 7.57
CA THR A 110 -11.45 -8.58 7.63
C THR A 110 -11.16 -7.45 6.65
N ASP A 111 -10.35 -6.47 7.10
CA ASP A 111 -9.79 -5.43 6.24
C ASP A 111 -8.43 -5.83 5.66
N SER A 112 -7.85 -6.94 6.11
CA SER A 112 -6.57 -7.40 5.62
C SER A 112 -6.66 -7.95 4.21
N GLY A 113 -5.93 -7.35 3.27
CA GLY A 113 -5.84 -7.84 1.89
C GLY A 113 -5.23 -9.24 1.82
N PHE A 114 -4.27 -9.58 2.67
CA PHE A 114 -3.71 -10.94 2.74
C PHE A 114 -4.80 -11.97 3.08
N LEU A 115 -5.60 -11.69 4.11
CA LEU A 115 -6.66 -12.61 4.52
C LEU A 115 -7.77 -12.70 3.49
N ARG A 116 -8.16 -11.58 2.87
CA ARG A 116 -9.17 -11.58 1.80
C ARG A 116 -8.77 -12.49 0.64
N GLN A 117 -7.51 -12.39 0.19
CA GLN A 117 -6.98 -13.21 -0.89
C GLN A 117 -6.94 -14.69 -0.50
N ILE A 118 -6.51 -14.99 0.73
CA ILE A 118 -6.47 -16.38 1.24
C ILE A 118 -7.89 -16.94 1.42
N LEU A 119 -8.81 -16.17 2.00
CA LEU A 119 -10.20 -16.61 2.17
C LEU A 119 -10.92 -16.80 0.83
N TYR A 120 -10.56 -16.01 -0.18
CA TYR A 120 -11.16 -16.16 -1.51
C TYR A 120 -10.68 -17.42 -2.23
N GLY A 121 -9.38 -17.59 -2.40
CA GLY A 121 -8.85 -18.67 -3.26
C GLY A 121 -7.66 -19.42 -2.68
N GLY A 122 -7.46 -19.36 -1.37
CA GLY A 122 -6.35 -20.01 -0.68
C GLY A 122 -5.00 -19.33 -0.94
N VAL A 123 -3.95 -19.96 -0.41
CA VAL A 123 -2.57 -19.47 -0.56
C VAL A 123 -2.12 -19.45 -2.02
N SER A 124 -2.62 -20.34 -2.86
CA SER A 124 -2.30 -20.40 -4.29
C SER A 124 -2.76 -19.13 -5.02
N TYR A 125 -3.97 -18.65 -4.74
CA TYR A 125 -4.50 -17.40 -5.29
C TYR A 125 -3.70 -16.19 -4.81
N ALA A 126 -3.37 -16.12 -3.52
CA ALA A 126 -2.53 -15.06 -2.98
C ALA A 126 -1.16 -15.00 -3.68
N LEU A 127 -0.52 -16.17 -3.91
CA LEU A 127 0.74 -16.25 -4.65
C LEU A 127 0.62 -15.77 -6.10
N VAL A 128 -0.48 -16.10 -6.78
CA VAL A 128 -0.75 -15.56 -8.13
C VAL A 128 -0.89 -14.05 -8.11
N CYS A 129 -1.63 -13.48 -7.14
CA CYS A 129 -1.75 -12.04 -6.99
C CYS A 129 -0.39 -11.36 -6.76
N PHE A 130 0.48 -11.97 -5.95
CA PHE A 130 1.84 -11.47 -5.73
C PHE A 130 2.70 -11.56 -6.99
N ALA A 131 2.65 -12.67 -7.70
CA ALA A 131 3.39 -12.87 -8.95
C ALA A 131 2.97 -11.87 -10.04
N VAL A 132 1.67 -11.64 -10.20
CA VAL A 132 1.13 -10.64 -11.15
C VAL A 132 1.61 -9.25 -10.78
N THR A 133 1.50 -8.87 -9.50
CA THR A 133 1.97 -7.56 -9.03
C THR A 133 3.48 -7.41 -9.22
N PHE A 134 4.26 -8.42 -8.89
CA PHE A 134 5.71 -8.44 -9.11
C PHE A 134 6.07 -8.26 -10.59
N TYR A 135 5.36 -8.94 -11.48
CA TYR A 135 5.55 -8.81 -12.91
C TYR A 135 5.35 -7.36 -13.37
N PHE A 136 4.27 -6.71 -12.96
CA PHE A 136 4.01 -5.31 -13.33
C PHE A 136 5.03 -4.34 -12.72
N VAL A 137 5.35 -4.48 -11.43
CA VAL A 137 6.38 -3.66 -10.77
C VAL A 137 7.73 -3.81 -11.47
N ARG A 138 8.12 -5.04 -11.82
CA ARG A 138 9.34 -5.30 -12.59
C ARG A 138 9.32 -4.65 -13.97
N LYS A 139 8.19 -4.71 -14.69
CA LYS A 139 8.04 -4.06 -16.00
C LYS A 139 8.16 -2.55 -15.88
N VAL A 140 7.53 -1.93 -14.89
CA VAL A 140 7.69 -0.49 -14.61
C VAL A 140 9.14 -0.16 -14.27
N ALA A 141 9.80 -0.98 -13.45
CA ALA A 141 11.20 -0.79 -13.10
C ALA A 141 12.12 -0.83 -14.33
N LEU A 142 11.92 -1.79 -15.22
CA LEU A 142 12.70 -1.93 -16.46
C LEU A 142 12.50 -0.74 -17.40
N ASN A 143 11.29 -0.21 -17.46
CA ASN A 143 10.96 0.87 -18.39
C ASN A 143 11.34 2.27 -17.87
N TRP A 144 11.25 2.50 -16.55
CA TRP A 144 11.39 3.82 -15.96
C TRP A 144 12.59 4.01 -15.04
N PHE A 145 13.14 2.92 -14.50
CA PHE A 145 14.14 2.94 -13.44
C PHE A 145 15.34 2.03 -13.75
N ASP A 146 15.64 1.82 -15.03
CA ASP A 146 16.77 1.02 -15.52
C ASP A 146 16.87 -0.37 -14.85
N GLY A 147 15.72 -0.98 -14.55
CA GLY A 147 15.66 -2.28 -13.88
C GLY A 147 16.09 -2.27 -12.43
N SER A 148 16.05 -1.11 -11.76
CA SER A 148 16.52 -0.95 -10.38
C SER A 148 15.84 -1.91 -9.41
N TRP A 149 16.60 -2.84 -8.84
CA TRP A 149 16.14 -3.73 -7.77
C TRP A 149 15.70 -2.97 -6.51
N LYS A 150 16.34 -1.82 -6.24
CA LYS A 150 15.94 -0.95 -5.13
C LYS A 150 14.51 -0.44 -5.30
N PHE A 151 14.12 -0.07 -6.52
CA PHE A 151 12.75 0.34 -6.82
C PHE A 151 11.78 -0.85 -6.66
N ILE A 152 12.12 -2.03 -7.23
CA ILE A 152 11.26 -3.22 -7.15
C ILE A 152 11.00 -3.59 -5.70
N LEU A 153 12.06 -3.70 -4.91
CA LEU A 153 11.96 -4.08 -3.50
C LEU A 153 11.15 -3.05 -2.69
N SER A 154 11.44 -1.75 -2.87
CA SER A 154 10.72 -0.70 -2.13
C SER A 154 9.24 -0.64 -2.49
N ALA A 155 8.90 -0.75 -3.77
CA ALA A 155 7.51 -0.76 -4.21
C ALA A 155 6.78 -1.99 -3.65
N PHE A 156 7.41 -3.16 -3.68
CA PHE A 156 6.82 -4.38 -3.15
C PHE A 156 6.63 -4.34 -1.64
N VAL A 157 7.60 -3.82 -0.89
CA VAL A 157 7.50 -3.62 0.57
C VAL A 157 6.37 -2.64 0.90
N ILE A 158 6.26 -1.52 0.18
CA ILE A 158 5.19 -0.54 0.37
C ILE A 158 3.82 -1.18 0.11
N LEU A 159 3.68 -1.92 -1.01
CA LEU A 159 2.44 -2.63 -1.33
C LEU A 159 2.09 -3.69 -0.29
N ALA A 160 3.08 -4.43 0.22
CA ALA A 160 2.89 -5.41 1.29
C ALA A 160 2.40 -4.76 2.59
N PHE A 161 2.97 -3.62 2.96
CA PHE A 161 2.50 -2.84 4.10
C PHE A 161 1.05 -2.37 3.92
N CYS A 162 0.72 -1.84 2.74
CA CYS A 162 -0.66 -1.48 2.42
C CYS A 162 -1.60 -2.69 2.47
N ASN A 163 -1.13 -3.87 2.04
CA ASN A 163 -1.93 -5.09 1.99
C ASN A 163 -2.30 -5.64 3.39
N ILE A 164 -1.64 -5.17 4.45
CA ILE A 164 -2.05 -5.48 5.82
C ILE A 164 -3.46 -4.93 6.09
N LYS A 165 -3.85 -3.81 5.50
CA LYS A 165 -5.09 -3.09 5.79
C LYS A 165 -6.01 -2.91 4.57
N ALA A 166 -5.58 -3.23 3.37
CA ALA A 166 -6.36 -3.08 2.14
C ALA A 166 -5.80 -3.99 1.06
N ASP A 167 -6.61 -4.38 0.08
CA ASP A 167 -6.12 -5.12 -1.07
C ASP A 167 -5.23 -4.25 -1.94
N THR A 168 -4.00 -4.65 -2.14
CA THR A 168 -3.04 -3.96 -3.00
C THR A 168 -2.43 -4.86 -4.05
N PHE A 169 -2.23 -6.13 -3.75
CA PHE A 169 -1.71 -7.10 -4.71
C PHE A 169 -2.80 -7.51 -5.71
N ALA A 170 -2.48 -7.38 -7.00
CA ALA A 170 -3.40 -7.58 -8.11
C ALA A 170 -4.69 -6.71 -8.05
N PHE A 171 -4.67 -5.64 -7.23
CA PHE A 171 -5.81 -4.74 -7.13
C PHE A 171 -6.03 -3.99 -8.45
N PRO A 172 -7.25 -4.02 -9.03
CA PRO A 172 -7.50 -3.48 -10.37
C PRO A 172 -7.06 -2.04 -10.54
N GLY A 173 -7.29 -1.16 -9.55
CA GLY A 173 -6.90 0.25 -9.62
C GLY A 173 -5.38 0.43 -9.69
N ILE A 174 -4.61 -0.30 -8.89
CA ILE A 174 -3.14 -0.25 -8.91
C ILE A 174 -2.61 -0.83 -10.22
N MET A 175 -3.16 -1.96 -10.68
CA MET A 175 -2.77 -2.56 -11.96
C MET A 175 -3.08 -1.63 -13.14
N PHE A 176 -4.22 -0.95 -13.11
CA PHE A 176 -4.58 0.03 -14.13
C PHE A 176 -3.60 1.21 -14.17
N VAL A 177 -3.21 1.76 -13.01
CA VAL A 177 -2.19 2.82 -12.95
C VAL A 177 -0.86 2.33 -13.51
N MET A 178 -0.42 1.11 -13.15
CA MET A 178 0.81 0.53 -13.69
C MET A 178 0.72 0.33 -15.20
N LEU A 179 -0.42 -0.13 -15.72
CA LEU A 179 -0.67 -0.25 -17.17
C LEU A 179 -0.65 1.10 -17.87
N MET A 180 -1.22 2.15 -17.26
CA MET A 180 -1.12 3.52 -17.80
C MET A 180 0.34 3.97 -17.91
N PHE A 181 1.15 3.77 -16.86
CA PHE A 181 2.58 4.08 -16.93
C PHE A 181 3.29 3.31 -18.04
N LEU A 182 2.96 2.04 -18.23
CA LEU A 182 3.54 1.22 -19.27
C LEU A 182 3.06 1.59 -20.68
N SER A 183 1.81 2.01 -20.83
CA SER A 183 1.16 2.29 -22.11
C SER A 183 1.35 3.73 -22.60
N LEU A 184 1.15 4.72 -21.70
CA LEU A 184 1.09 6.13 -22.11
C LEU A 184 2.44 6.82 -22.08
N PHE A 185 3.31 6.46 -21.15
CA PHE A 185 4.52 7.23 -20.90
C PHE A 185 5.79 6.59 -21.42
N GLY A 186 5.78 5.41 -21.99
CA GLY A 186 6.92 4.73 -22.61
C GLY A 186 8.28 4.95 -21.92
N THR A 187 9.28 4.17 -22.22
CA THR A 187 10.64 4.38 -21.72
C THR A 187 11.35 5.48 -22.49
N HIS A 188 11.89 6.49 -21.81
CA HIS A 188 12.78 7.51 -22.38
C HIS A 188 12.24 8.11 -23.69
N GLY A 189 10.94 8.39 -23.77
CA GLY A 189 10.30 8.94 -24.98
C GLY A 189 10.06 7.91 -26.10
N LYS A 190 10.39 6.65 -25.90
CA LYS A 190 9.98 5.57 -26.80
C LYS A 190 8.57 5.13 -26.43
N GLN A 191 7.64 5.21 -27.37
CA GLN A 191 6.29 4.70 -27.17
C GLN A 191 6.35 3.21 -26.79
N LEU A 192 5.66 2.85 -25.73
CA LEU A 192 5.46 1.45 -25.40
C LEU A 192 4.45 0.88 -26.39
N ILE A 193 4.95 0.23 -27.40
CA ILE A 193 4.09 -0.50 -28.34
C ILE A 193 3.77 -1.82 -27.66
N LEU A 194 2.58 -1.91 -27.07
CA LEU A 194 2.06 -3.18 -26.50
C LEU A 194 1.92 -4.25 -27.61
N PHE A 195 1.73 -3.83 -28.83
CA PHE A 195 1.72 -4.67 -30.02
C PHE A 195 2.83 -4.17 -30.94
N LYS A 196 3.82 -5.01 -31.21
CA LYS A 196 4.87 -4.72 -32.18
C LYS A 196 4.22 -4.46 -33.55
N GLN A 197 4.07 -3.20 -33.91
CA GLN A 197 3.70 -2.87 -35.29
C GLN A 197 4.83 -3.40 -36.18
N LYS A 198 4.47 -4.28 -37.10
CA LYS A 198 5.38 -4.76 -38.13
C LYS A 198 5.78 -3.53 -38.96
N GLU A 199 7.05 -3.15 -38.87
CA GLU A 199 7.56 -2.09 -39.78
C GLU A 199 7.22 -2.49 -41.20
N PRO A 200 6.63 -1.56 -42.01
CA PRO A 200 6.48 -1.81 -43.42
C PRO A 200 7.88 -2.08 -43.97
N LYS A 201 8.08 -3.25 -44.59
CA LYS A 201 9.30 -3.52 -45.33
C LYS A 201 9.28 -2.52 -46.48
N ASP A 202 10.24 -1.61 -46.48
CA ASP A 202 10.48 -0.75 -47.65
C ASP A 202 10.72 -1.67 -48.84
N VAL A 203 9.87 -1.49 -49.88
CA VAL A 203 9.96 -2.14 -51.18
C VAL A 203 10.85 -1.27 -52.07
#